data_8f3311e149888d20e36eaf6f6aaef469
#
_entry.id   8f3311e149888d20e36eaf6f6aaef469
#
_cell.length_a   1.000
_cell.length_b   1.000
_cell.length_c   1.000
_cell.angle_alpha   90.00
_cell.angle_beta   90.00
_cell.angle_gamma   90.00
#
_symmetry.space_group_name_H-M   'P 1'
#
loop_
_entity.id
_entity.type
_entity.pdbx_description
1 polymer ?
#
loop_
_entity_poly.entity_id
_entity_poly.type
_entity_poly.pdbx_seq_one_letter_code
_entity_poly.pdbx_strand_id
1 'polypeptide(L)'
;MHFSVVGLGPAGTAASVAALRSGYSVECWDPHGPHYPPTMGAWAHQIPQWLRQHPHPYLSQSRPRVFGNDWESVLPETYVILNPDALREVLRNAGDTQSLSIHDEWYESRHDDAHVVIDTRASSGGFLPVRQLAVGLVLPERLLPHHHRRPVLMDMRTLPDSASSSRPTSDDGASTTAHPGVDVPSRMTFNYRMPLGPGQWLIEETIVATLCRGPENSPHSETAQIEYLRRILDRRLEQLGIDPEIARRHAVREEVVSFPAAPLHRRIPHVARRNNGVKSVIPWGAAAGLMHAGTGYSIGSAVDRADEEISWVAHWARYPSLLQLIVGAVHGPPGGWVAGWLQRRGLGATLQLKPDEMRLFYREFFAMSPLRIRDYLTSSHGLDIARSMVCDVARLVRVIIKPDGYSRQERKAKRALARRTFMSLLRGSATPLPRR
;
A
#
# COMPACT_ATOMS: atom_id res chain seq x y z
N MET A 1 -2.34 32.45 8.43
CA MET A 1 -2.64 31.25 9.26
C MET A 1 -1.36 30.46 9.33
N HIS A 2 -1.05 29.89 10.47
CA HIS A 2 0.17 29.15 10.73
C HIS A 2 -0.15 27.67 10.94
N PHE A 3 0.58 26.78 10.27
CA PHE A 3 0.43 25.34 10.32
C PHE A 3 1.66 24.69 10.95
N SER A 4 1.47 23.72 11.83
CA SER A 4 2.51 22.76 12.18
C SER A 4 2.23 21.43 11.51
N VAL A 5 3.21 20.90 10.78
CA VAL A 5 3.15 19.58 10.16
C VAL A 5 4.09 18.63 10.90
N VAL A 6 3.53 17.58 11.46
CA VAL A 6 4.25 16.61 12.30
C VAL A 6 4.44 15.30 11.55
N GLY A 7 5.68 14.99 11.22
CA GLY A 7 6.11 13.93 10.34
C GLY A 7 6.32 14.43 8.91
N LEU A 8 7.51 14.24 8.35
CA LEU A 8 7.90 14.69 7.00
C LEU A 8 8.10 13.54 6.01
N GLY A 9 7.33 12.47 6.16
CA GLY A 9 7.14 11.52 5.09
C GLY A 9 6.39 12.12 3.88
N PRO A 10 6.06 11.34 2.84
CA PRO A 10 5.40 11.84 1.62
C PRO A 10 4.11 12.63 1.90
N ALA A 11 3.32 12.18 2.88
CA ALA A 11 2.07 12.83 3.26
C ALA A 11 2.31 14.20 3.92
N GLY A 12 3.27 14.30 4.84
CA GLY A 12 3.60 15.55 5.51
C GLY A 12 4.22 16.55 4.55
N THR A 13 5.09 16.10 3.66
CA THR A 13 5.65 16.92 2.59
C THR A 13 4.56 17.50 1.70
N ALA A 14 3.60 16.67 1.27
CA ALA A 14 2.50 17.13 0.43
C ALA A 14 1.62 18.17 1.15
N ALA A 15 1.30 17.94 2.43
CA ALA A 15 0.54 18.88 3.23
C ALA A 15 1.28 20.22 3.41
N SER A 16 2.60 20.17 3.67
CA SER A 16 3.44 21.38 3.80
C SER A 16 3.49 22.18 2.52
N VAL A 17 3.74 21.52 1.38
CA VAL A 17 3.76 22.18 0.07
C VAL A 17 2.40 22.81 -0.25
N ALA A 18 1.30 22.12 0.00
CA ALA A 18 -0.04 22.64 -0.24
C ALA A 18 -0.34 23.88 0.63
N ALA A 19 0.06 23.86 1.90
CA ALA A 19 -0.13 25.00 2.80
C ALA A 19 0.70 26.22 2.38
N LEU A 20 1.98 26.03 2.05
CA LEU A 20 2.87 27.08 1.56
C LEU A 20 2.35 27.71 0.27
N ARG A 21 1.92 26.88 -0.69
CA ARG A 21 1.32 27.35 -1.96
C ARG A 21 0.01 28.12 -1.77
N SER A 22 -0.69 27.84 -0.67
CA SER A 22 -1.89 28.58 -0.26
C SER A 22 -1.57 29.89 0.47
N GLY A 23 -0.30 30.27 0.61
CA GLY A 23 0.15 31.49 1.27
C GLY A 23 0.14 31.41 2.81
N TYR A 24 0.21 30.20 3.36
CA TYR A 24 0.31 29.99 4.80
C TYR A 24 1.77 29.75 5.22
N SER A 25 2.09 30.08 6.46
CA SER A 25 3.38 29.70 7.07
C SER A 25 3.30 28.29 7.66
N VAL A 26 4.40 27.56 7.57
CA VAL A 26 4.48 26.16 7.96
C VAL A 26 5.72 25.89 8.79
N GLU A 27 5.54 25.25 9.93
CA GLU A 27 6.60 24.61 10.70
C GLU A 27 6.50 23.10 10.56
N CYS A 28 7.57 22.48 10.16
CA CYS A 28 7.68 21.05 9.97
C CYS A 28 8.50 20.40 11.08
N TRP A 29 8.04 19.29 11.62
CA TRP A 29 8.65 18.61 12.75
C TRP A 29 8.86 17.12 12.43
N ASP A 30 10.11 16.70 12.27
CA ASP A 30 10.46 15.29 12.10
C ASP A 30 11.92 15.07 12.52
N PRO A 31 12.23 14.17 13.48
CA PRO A 31 13.58 13.95 13.97
C PRO A 31 14.56 13.44 12.91
N HIS A 32 14.06 13.02 11.76
CA HIS A 32 14.86 12.54 10.63
C HIS A 32 14.80 13.48 9.42
N GLY A 33 14.14 14.63 9.57
CA GLY A 33 13.86 15.51 8.46
C GLY A 33 13.00 14.88 7.38
N PRO A 34 12.98 15.42 6.13
CA PRO A 34 12.23 14.84 5.02
C PRO A 34 12.76 13.45 4.66
N HIS A 35 12.10 12.42 5.18
CA HIS A 35 12.46 11.02 4.99
C HIS A 35 11.41 10.24 4.22
N TYR A 36 11.84 9.57 3.15
CA TYR A 36 10.94 8.86 2.24
C TYR A 36 11.32 7.39 2.08
N PRO A 37 10.33 6.50 1.89
CA PRO A 37 10.62 5.15 1.45
C PRO A 37 11.45 5.16 0.16
N PRO A 38 12.37 4.22 -0.01
CA PRO A 38 13.26 4.18 -1.16
C PRO A 38 12.50 3.97 -2.49
N THR A 39 11.39 3.23 -2.43
CA THR A 39 10.50 3.01 -3.59
C THR A 39 9.09 3.50 -3.29
N MET A 40 8.66 4.50 -4.04
CA MET A 40 7.36 5.16 -3.88
C MET A 40 6.55 5.08 -5.16
N GLY A 41 5.68 4.08 -5.24
CA GLY A 41 4.79 3.90 -6.40
C GLY A 41 3.47 4.64 -6.26
N ALA A 42 3.00 5.23 -7.36
CA ALA A 42 1.70 5.90 -7.46
C ALA A 42 1.16 5.86 -8.89
N TRP A 43 -0.13 6.17 -9.07
CA TRP A 43 -0.70 6.35 -10.38
C TRP A 43 -0.48 7.78 -10.86
N ALA A 44 -0.10 7.97 -12.12
CA ALA A 44 0.28 9.28 -12.67
C ALA A 44 -0.83 10.33 -12.53
N HIS A 45 -2.10 9.96 -12.60
CA HIS A 45 -3.20 10.89 -12.43
C HIS A 45 -3.34 11.43 -10.98
N GLN A 46 -2.78 10.71 -9.99
CA GLN A 46 -2.76 11.13 -8.58
C GLN A 46 -1.65 12.15 -8.27
N ILE A 47 -0.76 12.41 -9.21
CA ILE A 47 0.37 13.30 -8.94
C ILE A 47 -0.06 14.76 -9.21
N PRO A 48 0.02 15.64 -8.22
CA PRO A 48 -0.41 17.02 -8.35
C PRO A 48 0.48 17.80 -9.32
N GLN A 49 -0.05 18.88 -9.87
CA GLN A 49 0.64 19.69 -10.86
C GLN A 49 1.97 20.23 -10.36
N TRP A 50 2.05 20.65 -9.11
CA TRP A 50 3.26 21.21 -8.52
C TRP A 50 4.42 20.20 -8.49
N LEU A 51 4.14 18.89 -8.36
CA LEU A 51 5.17 17.87 -8.45
C LEU A 51 5.46 17.49 -9.90
N ARG A 52 4.42 17.41 -10.76
CA ARG A 52 4.61 17.12 -12.21
C ARG A 52 5.43 18.16 -12.96
N GLN A 53 5.44 19.40 -12.48
CA GLN A 53 6.22 20.50 -13.06
C GLN A 53 7.70 20.44 -12.68
N HIS A 54 8.09 19.61 -11.73
CA HIS A 54 9.51 19.40 -11.43
C HIS A 54 10.22 18.74 -12.63
N PRO A 55 11.46 19.12 -12.98
CA PRO A 55 12.18 18.57 -14.14
C PRO A 55 12.30 17.03 -14.12
N HIS A 56 12.45 16.45 -12.93
CA HIS A 56 12.63 15.02 -12.72
C HIS A 56 11.71 14.49 -11.62
N PRO A 57 10.38 14.51 -11.81
CA PRO A 57 9.43 14.14 -10.75
C PRO A 57 9.42 12.63 -10.49
N TYR A 58 9.87 11.82 -11.45
CA TYR A 58 9.81 10.37 -11.43
C TYR A 58 11.17 9.74 -11.68
N LEU A 59 11.46 8.66 -10.98
CA LEU A 59 12.54 7.73 -11.34
C LEU A 59 12.17 6.93 -12.59
N SER A 60 10.89 6.57 -12.70
CA SER A 60 10.36 5.91 -13.90
C SER A 60 8.86 6.11 -14.06
N GLN A 61 8.37 5.91 -15.28
CA GLN A 61 6.95 5.85 -15.60
C GLN A 61 6.68 4.77 -16.64
N SER A 62 5.58 4.06 -16.49
CA SER A 62 5.25 2.93 -17.36
C SER A 62 3.77 2.58 -17.32
N ARG A 63 3.33 1.77 -18.29
CA ARG A 63 2.07 1.02 -18.21
C ARG A 63 2.42 -0.41 -17.82
N PRO A 64 2.29 -0.76 -16.55
CA PRO A 64 2.76 -2.05 -16.08
C PRO A 64 1.84 -3.19 -16.52
N ARG A 65 2.40 -4.39 -16.51
CA ARG A 65 1.70 -5.63 -16.81
C ARG A 65 1.27 -6.33 -15.54
N VAL A 66 0.26 -7.18 -15.69
CA VAL A 66 -0.18 -8.12 -14.66
C VAL A 66 -0.22 -9.50 -15.30
N PHE A 67 0.29 -10.51 -14.60
CA PHE A 67 0.33 -11.89 -15.09
C PHE A 67 -0.38 -12.84 -14.12
N GLY A 68 -1.23 -13.69 -14.68
CA GLY A 68 -1.65 -14.95 -14.08
C GLY A 68 -1.02 -16.14 -14.80
N ASN A 69 -1.38 -17.37 -14.44
CA ASN A 69 -0.80 -18.56 -15.06
C ASN A 69 -1.12 -18.67 -16.55
N ASP A 70 -2.33 -18.28 -16.94
CA ASP A 70 -2.90 -18.46 -18.27
C ASP A 70 -3.41 -17.16 -18.91
N TRP A 71 -3.08 -16.02 -18.31
CA TRP A 71 -3.50 -14.72 -18.81
C TRP A 71 -2.48 -13.62 -18.49
N GLU A 72 -2.52 -12.58 -19.31
CA GLU A 72 -1.75 -11.35 -19.16
C GLU A 72 -2.66 -10.16 -19.46
N SER A 73 -2.42 -9.05 -18.77
CA SER A 73 -3.07 -7.77 -19.04
C SER A 73 -2.05 -6.63 -18.94
N VAL A 74 -2.16 -5.67 -19.86
CA VAL A 74 -1.43 -4.39 -19.76
C VAL A 74 -2.38 -3.38 -19.15
N LEU A 75 -1.99 -2.78 -18.04
CA LEU A 75 -2.84 -1.78 -17.41
C LEU A 75 -2.86 -0.51 -18.25
N PRO A 76 -4.05 0.09 -18.47
CA PRO A 76 -4.19 1.28 -19.30
C PRO A 76 -3.65 2.54 -18.64
N GLU A 77 -3.65 2.57 -17.30
CA GLU A 77 -3.20 3.70 -16.50
C GLU A 77 -1.68 3.70 -16.36
N THR A 78 -1.10 4.88 -16.41
CA THR A 78 0.34 5.05 -16.18
C THR A 78 0.65 4.98 -14.70
N TYR A 79 1.61 4.15 -14.35
CA TYR A 79 2.18 4.02 -13.02
C TYR A 79 3.55 4.68 -12.97
N VAL A 80 3.84 5.39 -11.89
CA VAL A 80 5.08 6.13 -11.71
C VAL A 80 5.78 5.69 -10.42
N ILE A 81 7.11 5.72 -10.46
CA ILE A 81 7.94 5.68 -9.26
C ILE A 81 8.41 7.10 -9.01
N LEU A 82 8.00 7.66 -7.88
CA LEU A 82 8.35 9.03 -7.51
C LEU A 82 9.84 9.17 -7.23
N ASN A 83 10.38 10.31 -7.59
CA ASN A 83 11.74 10.67 -7.22
C ASN A 83 11.76 11.31 -5.82
N PRO A 84 12.41 10.70 -4.82
CA PRO A 84 12.51 11.25 -3.48
C PRO A 84 13.16 12.64 -3.44
N ASP A 85 14.15 12.87 -4.30
CA ASP A 85 14.86 14.15 -4.34
C ASP A 85 13.97 15.26 -4.88
N ALA A 86 13.14 14.97 -5.87
CA ALA A 86 12.14 15.91 -6.37
C ALA A 86 11.17 16.38 -5.26
N LEU A 87 10.72 15.45 -4.41
CA LEU A 87 9.87 15.83 -3.26
C LEU A 87 10.61 16.74 -2.27
N ARG A 88 11.89 16.46 -1.98
CA ARG A 88 12.71 17.32 -1.11
C ARG A 88 12.92 18.70 -1.71
N GLU A 89 13.22 18.77 -3.00
CA GLU A 89 13.44 20.04 -3.69
C GLU A 89 12.16 20.86 -3.78
N VAL A 90 11.04 20.24 -4.10
CA VAL A 90 9.75 20.93 -4.13
C VAL A 90 9.38 21.48 -2.74
N LEU A 91 9.60 20.73 -1.66
CA LEU A 91 9.36 21.23 -0.30
C LEU A 91 10.25 22.46 0.01
N ARG A 92 11.55 22.37 -0.27
CA ARG A 92 12.49 23.48 -0.01
C ARG A 92 12.15 24.74 -0.82
N ASN A 93 11.65 24.56 -2.03
CA ASN A 93 11.33 25.64 -2.96
C ASN A 93 9.89 26.16 -2.83
N ALA A 94 9.06 25.50 -2.04
CA ALA A 94 7.66 25.89 -1.87
C ALA A 94 7.47 27.14 -0.99
N GLY A 95 8.43 27.46 -0.15
CA GLY A 95 8.42 28.61 0.75
C GLY A 95 9.80 29.27 0.86
N ASP A 96 9.83 30.47 1.41
CA ASP A 96 11.04 31.16 1.81
C ASP A 96 11.36 30.90 3.28
N THR A 97 12.46 31.44 3.79
CA THR A 97 12.90 31.30 5.19
C THR A 97 11.95 31.91 6.22
N GLN A 98 10.99 32.75 5.78
CA GLN A 98 9.99 33.36 6.66
C GLN A 98 8.71 32.51 6.72
N SER A 99 8.43 31.73 5.68
CA SER A 99 7.21 30.94 5.55
C SER A 99 7.41 29.45 5.84
N LEU A 100 8.64 28.92 5.74
CA LEU A 100 8.96 27.52 6.01
C LEU A 100 10.10 27.38 7.02
N SER A 101 9.82 26.67 8.11
CA SER A 101 10.84 26.18 9.05
C SER A 101 10.78 24.67 9.17
N ILE A 102 11.95 24.01 9.19
CA ILE A 102 12.06 22.56 9.36
C ILE A 102 12.89 22.30 10.61
N HIS A 103 12.32 21.54 11.54
CA HIS A 103 12.91 21.17 12.81
C HIS A 103 13.21 19.67 12.80
N ASP A 104 14.50 19.32 12.89
CA ASP A 104 14.99 17.92 12.95
C ASP A 104 14.89 17.39 14.39
N GLU A 105 13.69 17.51 14.99
CA GLU A 105 13.41 17.11 16.35
C GLU A 105 11.98 16.60 16.53
N TRP A 106 11.73 15.99 17.71
CA TRP A 106 10.39 15.54 18.07
C TRP A 106 9.45 16.72 18.33
N TYR A 107 8.26 16.66 17.74
CA TYR A 107 7.22 17.65 17.96
C TYR A 107 6.82 17.71 19.43
N GLU A 108 7.03 18.85 20.06
CA GLU A 108 6.55 19.18 21.40
C GLU A 108 5.48 20.27 21.31
N SER A 109 4.27 19.87 21.49
CA SER A 109 3.10 20.74 21.36
C SER A 109 3.07 21.96 22.31
N ARG A 110 3.92 22.00 23.35
CA ARG A 110 4.04 23.14 24.28
C ARG A 110 4.80 24.32 23.67
N HIS A 111 5.62 24.07 22.65
CA HIS A 111 6.45 25.08 21.98
C HIS A 111 5.86 25.56 20.65
N ASP A 112 4.64 25.13 20.35
CA ASP A 112 4.03 25.35 19.04
C ASP A 112 2.87 26.35 19.16
N ASP A 113 2.94 27.46 18.40
CA ASP A 113 1.94 28.51 18.30
C ASP A 113 1.00 28.37 17.09
N ALA A 114 1.07 27.23 16.39
CA ALA A 114 0.25 26.99 15.22
C ALA A 114 -1.25 26.97 15.53
N HIS A 115 -2.04 27.48 14.60
CA HIS A 115 -3.49 27.41 14.65
C HIS A 115 -4.00 26.01 14.29
N VAL A 116 -3.28 25.31 13.42
CA VAL A 116 -3.60 23.98 12.92
C VAL A 116 -2.37 23.09 13.00
N VAL A 117 -2.55 21.92 13.55
CA VAL A 117 -1.55 20.84 13.56
C VAL A 117 -1.99 19.74 12.60
N ILE A 118 -1.20 19.45 11.58
CA ILE A 118 -1.38 18.33 10.68
C ILE A 118 -0.49 17.19 11.16
N ASP A 119 -1.10 16.14 11.73
CA ASP A 119 -0.36 15.01 12.27
C ASP A 119 -0.35 13.84 11.25
N THR A 120 0.81 13.62 10.63
CA THR A 120 1.01 12.56 9.64
C THR A 120 1.71 11.33 10.20
N ARG A 121 2.05 11.34 11.49
CA ARG A 121 2.72 10.21 12.15
C ARG A 121 1.83 8.98 12.16
N ALA A 122 2.45 7.81 12.17
CA ALA A 122 1.72 6.55 12.38
C ALA A 122 0.88 6.61 13.66
N SER A 123 -0.31 6.05 13.62
CA SER A 123 -1.28 6.12 14.72
C SER A 123 -0.71 5.57 16.03
N SER A 124 -0.71 6.38 17.09
CA SER A 124 -0.48 5.91 18.46
C SER A 124 -1.56 4.94 18.97
N GLY A 125 -2.70 4.88 18.28
CA GLY A 125 -3.82 3.97 18.60
C GLY A 125 -3.62 2.53 18.09
N GLY A 126 -2.45 2.23 17.53
CA GLY A 126 -2.12 0.91 16.98
C GLY A 126 -2.72 0.66 15.60
N PHE A 127 -2.33 -0.47 15.03
CA PHE A 127 -2.82 -0.94 13.75
C PHE A 127 -3.41 -2.34 13.89
N LEU A 128 -4.23 -2.73 12.93
CA LEU A 128 -4.64 -4.13 12.80
C LEU A 128 -3.38 -5.00 12.64
N PRO A 129 -3.36 -6.22 13.17
CA PRO A 129 -2.25 -7.15 13.02
C PRO A 129 -2.17 -7.70 11.59
N VAL A 130 -2.73 -7.00 10.63
CA VAL A 130 -2.69 -7.28 9.20
C VAL A 130 -1.63 -6.39 8.57
N ARG A 131 -0.66 -7.00 7.95
CA ARG A 131 0.44 -6.29 7.30
C ARG A 131 0.52 -6.65 5.83
N GLN A 132 0.99 -5.74 5.03
CA GLN A 132 1.59 -6.01 3.74
C GLN A 132 3.08 -6.19 3.97
N LEU A 133 3.62 -7.25 3.40
CA LEU A 133 5.04 -7.57 3.50
C LEU A 133 5.63 -7.71 2.11
N ALA A 134 6.83 -7.18 1.93
CA ALA A 134 7.57 -7.38 0.70
C ALA A 134 9.09 -7.49 0.97
N VAL A 135 9.76 -8.25 0.12
CA VAL A 135 11.22 -8.34 0.09
C VAL A 135 11.68 -8.25 -1.35
N GLY A 136 12.59 -7.35 -1.63
CA GLY A 136 13.09 -7.12 -2.96
C GLY A 136 14.58 -6.82 -3.02
N LEU A 137 15.16 -6.99 -4.19
CA LEU A 137 16.52 -6.58 -4.52
C LEU A 137 16.47 -5.53 -5.62
N VAL A 138 17.21 -4.45 -5.42
CA VAL A 138 17.49 -3.49 -6.48
C VAL A 138 18.75 -3.97 -7.21
N LEU A 139 18.56 -4.38 -8.45
CA LEU A 139 19.61 -4.99 -9.27
C LEU A 139 20.04 -4.07 -10.41
N PRO A 140 21.32 -4.10 -10.79
CA PRO A 140 21.76 -3.53 -12.05
C PRO A 140 21.04 -4.18 -13.24
N GLU A 141 20.58 -3.37 -14.18
CA GLU A 141 19.81 -3.83 -15.36
C GLU A 141 20.52 -4.94 -16.14
N ARG A 142 21.85 -4.96 -16.17
CA ARG A 142 22.63 -6.00 -16.86
C ARG A 142 22.38 -7.41 -16.36
N LEU A 143 21.94 -7.57 -15.11
CA LEU A 143 21.61 -8.87 -14.52
C LEU A 143 20.19 -9.35 -14.94
N LEU A 144 19.33 -8.46 -15.36
CA LEU A 144 17.98 -8.82 -15.78
C LEU A 144 17.98 -9.15 -17.28
N PRO A 145 17.61 -10.39 -17.69
CA PRO A 145 17.50 -10.76 -19.09
C PRO A 145 16.59 -9.81 -19.86
N HIS A 146 16.93 -9.45 -21.08
CA HIS A 146 16.26 -8.41 -21.85
C HIS A 146 14.74 -8.62 -21.98
N HIS A 147 14.30 -9.86 -22.17
CA HIS A 147 12.86 -10.18 -22.28
C HIS A 147 12.08 -10.02 -20.96
N HIS A 148 12.78 -9.91 -19.81
CA HIS A 148 12.20 -9.62 -18.51
C HIS A 148 12.26 -8.14 -18.12
N ARG A 149 12.90 -7.28 -18.92
CA ARG A 149 12.95 -5.82 -18.71
C ARG A 149 11.63 -5.16 -19.09
N ARG A 150 10.55 -5.62 -18.47
CA ARG A 150 9.20 -5.09 -18.66
C ARG A 150 8.61 -4.76 -17.29
N PRO A 151 8.05 -3.56 -17.10
CA PRO A 151 7.40 -3.19 -15.86
C PRO A 151 6.23 -4.12 -15.56
N VAL A 152 6.22 -4.68 -14.36
CA VAL A 152 5.22 -5.64 -13.89
C VAL A 152 4.70 -5.19 -12.53
N LEU A 153 3.40 -4.92 -12.44
CA LEU A 153 2.75 -4.57 -11.18
C LEU A 153 2.50 -5.82 -10.33
N MET A 154 2.06 -6.89 -10.96
CA MET A 154 1.78 -8.15 -10.26
C MET A 154 2.03 -9.35 -11.19
N ASP A 155 3.03 -10.15 -10.91
CA ASP A 155 3.22 -11.46 -11.53
C ASP A 155 2.81 -12.55 -10.53
N MET A 156 1.63 -13.08 -10.71
CA MET A 156 1.01 -14.08 -9.83
C MET A 156 1.21 -15.50 -10.33
N ARG A 157 2.05 -15.70 -11.35
CA ARG A 157 2.33 -17.03 -11.89
C ARG A 157 2.93 -17.92 -10.80
N THR A 158 2.46 -19.15 -10.77
CA THR A 158 2.95 -20.15 -9.84
C THR A 158 4.44 -20.41 -10.12
N LEU A 159 5.23 -20.37 -9.09
CA LEU A 159 6.63 -20.81 -9.19
C LEU A 159 6.64 -22.33 -9.39
N PRO A 160 7.51 -22.85 -10.25
CA PRO A 160 7.71 -24.28 -10.36
C PRO A 160 7.99 -24.86 -8.97
N ASP A 161 7.37 -25.96 -8.63
CA ASP A 161 7.79 -26.69 -7.45
C ASP A 161 9.28 -27.00 -7.65
N SER A 162 10.13 -26.66 -6.70
CA SER A 162 11.49 -27.18 -6.67
C SER A 162 11.31 -28.67 -6.86
N ALA A 163 11.87 -29.22 -7.95
CA ALA A 163 11.73 -30.62 -8.30
C ALA A 163 11.79 -31.40 -6.99
N SER A 164 10.64 -31.92 -6.59
CA SER A 164 10.60 -32.85 -5.48
C SER A 164 11.66 -33.86 -5.87
N SER A 165 12.75 -33.87 -5.14
CA SER A 165 13.66 -34.98 -5.19
C SER A 165 12.76 -36.17 -4.87
N SER A 166 12.21 -36.77 -5.92
CA SER A 166 11.67 -38.10 -5.92
C SER A 166 12.87 -39.01 -5.60
N ARG A 167 13.27 -38.96 -4.33
CA ARG A 167 14.08 -40.01 -3.79
C ARG A 167 13.18 -41.21 -3.76
N PRO A 168 13.51 -42.29 -4.49
CA PRO A 168 12.82 -43.55 -4.31
C PRO A 168 12.95 -43.87 -2.83
N THR A 169 11.85 -44.21 -2.20
CA THR A 169 11.80 -44.76 -0.85
C THR A 169 12.58 -46.08 -0.85
N SER A 170 13.89 -46.00 -0.62
CA SER A 170 14.64 -47.15 -0.11
C SER A 170 14.49 -47.08 1.41
N ASP A 171 13.83 -48.10 1.91
CA ASP A 171 13.68 -48.47 3.29
C ASP A 171 15.06 -48.78 3.89
N ASP A 172 15.72 -47.75 4.47
CA ASP A 172 16.88 -47.94 5.33
C ASP A 172 16.90 -46.82 6.36
N GLY A 173 16.69 -47.19 7.61
CA GLY A 173 16.64 -46.32 8.76
C GLY A 173 17.97 -45.62 9.07
N ALA A 174 18.10 -44.39 8.60
CA ALA A 174 19.10 -43.47 9.09
C ALA A 174 18.45 -42.11 9.35
N SER A 175 18.35 -41.77 10.61
CA SER A 175 17.98 -40.47 11.16
C SER A 175 18.83 -39.39 10.53
N THR A 176 18.29 -38.68 9.56
CA THR A 176 18.82 -37.39 9.13
C THR A 176 18.01 -36.30 9.81
N THR A 177 18.67 -35.51 10.63
CA THR A 177 18.18 -34.27 11.25
C THR A 177 17.63 -33.33 10.19
N ALA A 178 16.35 -33.48 9.88
CA ALA A 178 15.61 -32.47 9.16
C ALA A 178 15.58 -31.22 10.05
N HIS A 179 16.15 -30.12 9.61
CA HIS A 179 15.85 -28.82 10.22
C HIS A 179 14.33 -28.69 10.23
N PRO A 180 13.70 -28.39 11.38
CA PRO A 180 12.28 -28.16 11.43
C PRO A 180 11.98 -26.87 10.68
N GLY A 181 11.71 -26.98 9.37
CA GLY A 181 11.19 -25.89 8.58
C GLY A 181 9.84 -25.54 9.17
N VAL A 182 9.74 -24.37 9.76
CA VAL A 182 8.49 -23.80 10.21
C VAL A 182 7.56 -23.78 9.00
N ASP A 183 6.51 -24.59 9.05
CA ASP A 183 5.55 -24.73 7.95
C ASP A 183 4.70 -23.46 7.88
N VAL A 184 5.22 -22.44 7.20
CA VAL A 184 4.49 -21.18 6.95
C VAL A 184 3.35 -21.52 5.99
N PRO A 185 2.09 -21.25 6.36
CA PRO A 185 0.96 -21.55 5.49
C PRO A 185 1.18 -20.98 4.12
N SER A 186 1.03 -21.81 3.08
CA SER A 186 1.16 -21.40 1.67
C SER A 186 0.27 -20.18 1.42
N ARG A 187 0.91 -19.03 1.17
CA ARG A 187 0.25 -17.78 0.86
C ARG A 187 0.52 -17.41 -0.59
N MET A 188 -0.42 -16.74 -1.22
CA MET A 188 -0.18 -16.19 -2.52
C MET A 188 0.78 -15.01 -2.38
N THR A 189 1.90 -15.09 -3.11
CA THR A 189 2.79 -13.99 -3.37
C THR A 189 2.66 -13.55 -4.82
N PHE A 190 3.14 -12.38 -5.12
CA PHE A 190 3.33 -11.91 -6.48
C PHE A 190 4.66 -11.17 -6.61
N ASN A 191 5.24 -11.25 -7.79
CA ASN A 191 6.43 -10.48 -8.12
C ASN A 191 6.04 -9.10 -8.64
N TYR A 192 6.61 -8.07 -8.01
CA TYR A 192 6.61 -6.69 -8.47
C TYR A 192 7.97 -6.41 -9.09
N ARG A 193 7.97 -5.81 -10.31
CA ARG A 193 9.21 -5.57 -11.05
C ARG A 193 9.14 -4.24 -11.77
N MET A 194 9.94 -3.26 -11.32
CA MET A 194 9.90 -1.89 -11.82
C MET A 194 11.29 -1.33 -12.06
N PRO A 195 11.48 -0.54 -13.12
CA PRO A 195 12.68 0.25 -13.27
C PRO A 195 12.70 1.36 -12.20
N LEU A 196 13.87 1.59 -11.59
CA LEU A 196 14.11 2.64 -10.58
C LEU A 196 15.04 3.74 -11.11
N GLY A 197 14.89 4.13 -12.36
CA GLY A 197 15.78 5.05 -13.04
C GLY A 197 16.77 4.34 -13.96
N PRO A 198 17.78 5.03 -14.47
CA PRO A 198 18.73 4.48 -15.43
C PRO A 198 19.51 3.29 -14.87
N GLY A 199 19.38 2.15 -15.54
CA GLY A 199 20.20 0.97 -15.26
C GLY A 199 19.89 0.21 -13.97
N GLN A 200 18.77 0.49 -13.29
CA GLN A 200 18.38 -0.20 -12.05
C GLN A 200 16.95 -0.73 -12.12
N TRP A 201 16.75 -1.91 -11.57
CA TRP A 201 15.45 -2.57 -11.47
C TRP A 201 15.21 -3.11 -10.06
N LEU A 202 14.04 -2.83 -9.52
CA LEU A 202 13.53 -3.54 -8.34
C LEU A 202 12.86 -4.84 -8.78
N ILE A 203 13.23 -5.93 -8.13
CA ILE A 203 12.56 -7.24 -8.23
C ILE A 203 12.15 -7.61 -6.81
N GLU A 204 10.85 -7.64 -6.56
CA GLU A 204 10.29 -7.77 -5.22
C GLU A 204 9.20 -8.83 -5.18
N GLU A 205 9.22 -9.68 -4.16
CA GLU A 205 8.11 -10.59 -3.83
C GLU A 205 7.29 -9.99 -2.70
N THR A 206 5.97 -9.95 -2.91
CA THR A 206 5.02 -9.28 -2.02
C THR A 206 3.90 -10.21 -1.59
N ILE A 207 3.55 -10.15 -0.30
CA ILE A 207 2.27 -10.63 0.24
C ILE A 207 1.37 -9.41 0.44
N VAL A 208 0.27 -9.32 -0.30
CA VAL A 208 -0.67 -8.17 -0.23
C VAL A 208 -1.21 -7.95 1.17
N ALA A 209 -1.58 -9.03 1.84
CA ALA A 209 -2.13 -8.96 3.19
C ALA A 209 -1.89 -10.27 3.94
N THR A 210 -1.36 -10.16 5.14
CA THR A 210 -1.15 -11.29 6.03
C THR A 210 -1.37 -10.90 7.48
N LEU A 211 -1.81 -11.87 8.29
CA LEU A 211 -1.89 -11.71 9.73
C LEU A 211 -0.52 -12.00 10.35
N CYS A 212 0.08 -11.00 10.99
CA CYS A 212 1.29 -11.18 11.79
C CYS A 212 0.89 -11.30 13.25
N ARG A 213 1.08 -12.48 13.85
CA ARG A 213 0.67 -12.80 15.22
C ARG A 213 1.67 -13.74 15.89
N GLY A 214 1.70 -13.65 17.23
CA GLY A 214 2.47 -14.55 18.06
C GLY A 214 3.91 -14.11 18.30
N PRO A 215 4.66 -14.88 19.09
CA PRO A 215 6.07 -14.59 19.36
C PRO A 215 6.93 -14.72 18.10
N GLU A 216 8.14 -14.19 18.14
CA GLU A 216 9.06 -14.16 16.99
C GLU A 216 9.31 -15.53 16.34
N ASN A 217 9.27 -16.59 17.11
CA ASN A 217 9.47 -17.98 16.64
C ASN A 217 8.20 -18.58 16.01
N SER A 218 7.09 -17.85 16.00
CA SER A 218 5.85 -18.34 15.38
C SER A 218 5.95 -18.32 13.85
N PRO A 219 5.40 -19.31 13.12
CA PRO A 219 5.27 -19.28 11.68
C PRO A 219 4.42 -18.10 11.16
N HIS A 220 3.67 -17.47 12.05
CA HIS A 220 2.88 -16.29 11.78
C HIS A 220 3.56 -14.99 12.23
N SER A 221 4.79 -15.03 12.73
CA SER A 221 5.55 -13.84 13.06
C SER A 221 5.91 -13.07 11.78
N GLU A 222 6.13 -11.78 11.92
CA GLU A 222 6.60 -10.92 10.82
C GLU A 222 7.93 -11.42 10.27
N THR A 223 8.89 -11.73 11.17
CA THR A 223 10.22 -12.25 10.82
C THR A 223 10.13 -13.54 10.00
N ALA A 224 9.33 -14.53 10.44
CA ALA A 224 9.20 -15.79 9.70
C ALA A 224 8.59 -15.59 8.30
N GLN A 225 7.68 -14.64 8.14
CA GLN A 225 7.07 -14.35 6.85
C GLN A 225 8.01 -13.56 5.92
N ILE A 226 8.86 -12.71 6.46
CA ILE A 226 9.94 -12.04 5.70
C ILE A 226 10.94 -13.08 5.20
N GLU A 227 11.37 -14.03 6.05
CA GLU A 227 12.26 -15.12 5.63
C GLU A 227 11.59 -16.04 4.59
N TYR A 228 10.29 -16.28 4.70
CA TYR A 228 9.54 -16.97 3.65
C TYR A 228 9.61 -16.21 2.33
N LEU A 229 9.40 -14.88 2.33
CA LEU A 229 9.50 -14.05 1.13
C LEU A 229 10.89 -14.06 0.52
N ARG A 230 11.97 -14.06 1.32
CA ARG A 230 13.33 -14.19 0.81
C ARG A 230 13.53 -15.48 0.01
N ARG A 231 13.05 -16.62 0.54
CA ARG A 231 13.10 -17.90 -0.18
C ARG A 231 12.26 -17.90 -1.46
N ILE A 232 11.12 -17.25 -1.44
CA ILE A 232 10.27 -17.12 -2.64
C ILE A 232 10.94 -16.22 -3.67
N LEU A 233 11.58 -15.13 -3.23
CA LEU A 233 12.34 -14.24 -4.11
C LEU A 233 13.50 -14.98 -4.81
N ASP A 234 14.21 -15.85 -4.11
CA ASP A 234 15.27 -16.67 -4.71
C ASP A 234 14.73 -17.53 -5.85
N ARG A 235 13.64 -18.25 -5.60
CA ARG A 235 12.99 -19.06 -6.61
C ARG A 235 12.46 -18.22 -7.79
N ARG A 236 12.03 -16.99 -7.53
CA ARG A 236 11.61 -16.06 -8.56
C ARG A 236 12.78 -15.60 -9.41
N LEU A 237 13.92 -15.30 -8.79
CA LEU A 237 15.14 -14.95 -9.50
C LEU A 237 15.60 -16.10 -10.41
N GLU A 238 15.60 -17.34 -9.93
CA GLU A 238 15.87 -18.52 -10.73
C GLU A 238 14.92 -18.65 -11.93
N GLN A 239 13.61 -18.44 -11.71
CA GLN A 239 12.62 -18.44 -12.78
C GLN A 239 12.88 -17.34 -13.83
N LEU A 240 13.45 -16.23 -13.41
CA LEU A 240 13.85 -15.13 -14.29
C LEU A 240 15.23 -15.38 -14.95
N GLY A 241 15.87 -16.50 -14.68
CA GLY A 241 17.21 -16.82 -15.19
C GLY A 241 18.33 -16.05 -14.52
N ILE A 242 18.12 -15.62 -13.27
CA ILE A 242 19.10 -14.90 -12.45
C ILE A 242 19.50 -15.79 -11.29
N ASP A 243 20.80 -16.03 -11.14
CA ASP A 243 21.34 -16.72 -9.98
C ASP A 243 21.13 -15.87 -8.71
N PRO A 244 20.48 -16.41 -7.66
CA PRO A 244 20.20 -15.65 -6.44
C PRO A 244 21.45 -15.16 -5.69
N GLU A 245 22.56 -15.94 -5.72
CA GLU A 245 23.81 -15.53 -5.07
C GLU A 245 24.47 -14.38 -5.84
N ILE A 246 24.47 -14.48 -7.17
CA ILE A 246 24.95 -13.39 -8.04
C ILE A 246 24.09 -12.15 -7.85
N ALA A 247 22.76 -12.31 -7.78
CA ALA A 247 21.84 -11.22 -7.54
C ALA A 247 22.18 -10.50 -6.22
N ARG A 248 22.30 -11.22 -5.11
CA ARG A 248 22.62 -10.63 -3.80
C ARG A 248 23.98 -9.95 -3.79
N ARG A 249 25.02 -10.57 -4.40
CA ARG A 249 26.36 -10.00 -4.47
C ARG A 249 26.41 -8.68 -5.21
N HIS A 250 25.56 -8.51 -6.21
CA HIS A 250 25.53 -7.33 -7.07
C HIS A 250 24.34 -6.40 -6.80
N ALA A 251 23.50 -6.73 -5.85
CA ALA A 251 22.40 -5.87 -5.45
C ALA A 251 22.92 -4.51 -4.97
N VAL A 252 22.31 -3.45 -5.44
CA VAL A 252 22.56 -2.08 -4.97
C VAL A 252 22.08 -1.95 -3.53
N ARG A 253 20.94 -2.56 -3.23
CA ARG A 253 20.35 -2.69 -1.89
C ARG A 253 19.29 -3.79 -1.83
N GLU A 254 19.03 -4.30 -0.64
CA GLU A 254 17.82 -5.03 -0.32
C GLU A 254 16.74 -4.06 0.19
N GLU A 255 15.50 -4.23 -0.21
CA GLU A 255 14.35 -3.53 0.34
C GLU A 255 13.48 -4.54 1.11
N VAL A 256 13.28 -4.26 2.39
CA VAL A 256 12.34 -5.01 3.23
C VAL A 256 11.23 -4.06 3.62
N VAL A 257 10.02 -4.38 3.19
CA VAL A 257 8.85 -3.55 3.40
C VAL A 257 7.89 -4.27 4.33
N SER A 258 7.49 -3.59 5.39
CA SER A 258 6.47 -4.05 6.30
C SER A 258 5.65 -2.86 6.79
N PHE A 259 4.40 -2.79 6.36
CA PHE A 259 3.52 -1.76 6.86
C PHE A 259 2.12 -2.33 7.17
N PRO A 260 1.42 -1.76 8.17
CA PRO A 260 0.08 -2.19 8.53
C PRO A 260 -0.90 -1.87 7.41
N ALA A 261 -1.75 -2.83 7.04
CA ALA A 261 -2.72 -2.67 5.95
C ALA A 261 -3.86 -1.70 6.30
N ALA A 262 -4.14 -1.50 7.58
CA ALA A 262 -5.16 -0.55 8.04
C ALA A 262 -4.92 -0.12 9.49
N PRO A 263 -5.23 1.13 9.86
CA PRO A 263 -5.23 1.55 11.25
C PRO A 263 -6.31 0.80 12.03
N LEU A 264 -6.04 0.50 13.31
CA LEU A 264 -7.02 -0.12 14.20
C LEU A 264 -8.24 0.79 14.39
N HIS A 265 -7.96 2.06 14.63
CA HIS A 265 -8.95 3.13 14.73
C HIS A 265 -8.52 4.28 13.81
N ARG A 266 -9.45 4.74 12.99
CA ARG A 266 -9.24 5.96 12.22
C ARG A 266 -9.15 7.12 13.18
N ARG A 267 -8.07 7.89 13.11
CA ARG A 267 -8.00 9.16 13.85
C ARG A 267 -8.95 10.16 13.19
N ILE A 268 -9.70 10.85 14.01
CA ILE A 268 -10.60 11.93 13.59
C ILE A 268 -10.00 13.27 13.95
N PRO A 269 -10.30 14.32 13.20
CA PRO A 269 -9.98 15.70 13.60
C PRO A 269 -10.53 16.00 14.99
N HIS A 270 -9.74 16.64 15.80
CA HIS A 270 -10.16 17.06 17.13
C HIS A 270 -9.57 18.41 17.51
N VAL A 271 -10.18 19.04 18.48
CA VAL A 271 -9.71 20.32 19.04
C VAL A 271 -8.98 20.05 20.34
N ALA A 272 -7.72 20.44 20.41
CA ALA A 272 -6.93 20.41 21.62
C ALA A 272 -6.99 21.78 22.31
N ARG A 273 -7.48 21.84 23.54
CA ARG A 273 -7.38 23.04 24.39
C ARG A 273 -6.01 23.10 25.06
N ARG A 274 -5.35 24.23 24.98
CA ARG A 274 -4.05 24.50 25.63
C ARG A 274 -3.96 25.89 26.19
N ASN A 275 -2.88 26.13 26.96
CA ASN A 275 -2.65 27.42 27.63
C ASN A 275 -2.61 28.59 26.64
N ASN A 276 -2.22 28.38 25.39
CA ASN A 276 -2.12 29.39 24.33
C ASN A 276 -3.31 29.38 23.34
N GLY A 277 -4.45 28.79 23.72
CA GLY A 277 -5.66 28.82 22.89
C GLY A 277 -6.13 27.44 22.42
N VAL A 278 -6.98 27.46 21.40
CA VAL A 278 -7.59 26.26 20.80
C VAL A 278 -6.85 25.91 19.51
N LYS A 279 -6.32 24.71 19.44
CA LYS A 279 -5.67 24.18 18.23
C LYS A 279 -6.52 23.08 17.59
N SER A 280 -6.65 23.14 16.28
CA SER A 280 -7.24 22.04 15.51
C SER A 280 -6.15 21.03 15.16
N VAL A 281 -6.30 19.78 15.58
CA VAL A 281 -5.39 18.69 15.23
C VAL A 281 -6.05 17.80 14.17
N ILE A 282 -5.44 17.76 13.00
CA ILE A 282 -5.95 17.07 11.82
C ILE A 282 -5.01 15.90 11.49
N PRO A 283 -5.44 14.67 11.64
CA PRO A 283 -4.67 13.53 11.17
C PRO A 283 -4.66 13.49 9.65
N TRP A 284 -3.50 13.16 9.06
CA TRP A 284 -3.32 13.06 7.62
C TRP A 284 -2.55 11.81 7.21
N GLY A 285 -2.65 11.40 5.94
CA GLY A 285 -1.96 10.23 5.42
C GLY A 285 -2.50 8.91 6.01
N ALA A 286 -1.61 7.99 6.35
CA ALA A 286 -1.97 6.67 6.89
C ALA A 286 -2.76 6.76 8.21
N ALA A 287 -2.43 7.74 9.06
CA ALA A 287 -3.14 8.00 10.33
C ALA A 287 -4.61 8.39 10.12
N ALA A 288 -4.91 9.08 9.03
CA ALA A 288 -6.27 9.44 8.63
C ALA A 288 -7.02 8.30 7.89
N GLY A 289 -6.35 7.18 7.64
CA GLY A 289 -6.92 6.09 6.85
C GLY A 289 -6.91 6.34 5.35
N LEU A 290 -6.03 7.20 4.85
CA LEU A 290 -5.82 7.41 3.41
C LEU A 290 -5.07 6.25 2.74
N MET A 291 -4.67 5.26 3.52
CA MET A 291 -4.12 4.02 2.99
C MET A 291 -5.24 3.10 2.52
N HIS A 292 -5.17 2.64 1.30
CA HIS A 292 -6.12 1.69 0.74
C HIS A 292 -5.90 0.30 1.37
N ALA A 293 -6.81 -0.13 2.23
CA ALA A 293 -6.64 -1.33 3.04
C ALA A 293 -6.42 -2.62 2.22
N GLY A 294 -6.95 -2.70 1.00
CA GLY A 294 -6.82 -3.88 0.13
C GLY A 294 -5.55 -3.92 -0.71
N THR A 295 -4.81 -2.80 -0.85
CA THR A 295 -3.64 -2.72 -1.73
C THR A 295 -2.41 -2.10 -1.07
N GLY A 296 -2.58 -1.43 0.07
CA GLY A 296 -1.52 -0.68 0.73
C GLY A 296 -1.16 0.65 0.07
N TYR A 297 -1.78 1.02 -1.05
CA TYR A 297 -1.53 2.32 -1.68
C TYR A 297 -1.94 3.46 -0.76
N SER A 298 -1.02 4.38 -0.50
CA SER A 298 -1.26 5.52 0.38
C SER A 298 -0.65 6.82 -0.14
N ILE A 299 0.51 6.72 -0.79
CA ILE A 299 1.29 7.88 -1.21
C ILE A 299 0.53 8.70 -2.24
N GLY A 300 0.06 8.06 -3.32
CA GLY A 300 -0.73 8.72 -4.36
C GLY A 300 -1.93 9.47 -3.79
N SER A 301 -2.71 8.83 -2.93
CA SER A 301 -3.87 9.46 -2.31
C SER A 301 -3.52 10.61 -1.38
N ALA A 302 -2.39 10.55 -0.68
CA ALA A 302 -1.97 11.62 0.21
C ALA A 302 -1.47 12.86 -0.55
N VAL A 303 -0.77 12.68 -1.67
CA VAL A 303 -0.26 13.81 -2.47
C VAL A 303 -1.34 14.42 -3.36
N ASP A 304 -2.22 13.61 -3.96
CA ASP A 304 -3.33 14.05 -4.82
C ASP A 304 -4.27 15.03 -4.12
N ARG A 305 -4.51 14.81 -2.85
CA ARG A 305 -5.55 15.48 -2.09
C ARG A 305 -5.06 16.60 -1.17
N ALA A 306 -3.75 16.80 -1.12
CA ALA A 306 -3.16 17.74 -0.21
C ALA A 306 -3.70 19.17 -0.40
N ASP A 307 -3.80 19.64 -1.64
CA ASP A 307 -4.29 21.00 -1.95
C ASP A 307 -5.75 21.20 -1.52
N GLU A 308 -6.63 20.23 -1.81
CA GLU A 308 -8.03 20.28 -1.44
C GLU A 308 -8.22 20.28 0.08
N GLU A 309 -7.51 19.39 0.76
CA GLU A 309 -7.61 19.23 2.20
C GLU A 309 -7.07 20.43 2.98
N ILE A 310 -5.93 20.97 2.56
CA ILE A 310 -5.39 22.19 3.18
C ILE A 310 -6.37 23.35 3.04
N SER A 311 -6.97 23.51 1.85
CA SER A 311 -7.99 24.53 1.62
C SER A 311 -9.19 24.31 2.54
N TRP A 312 -9.65 23.09 2.67
CA TRP A 312 -10.75 22.72 3.54
C TRP A 312 -10.41 22.97 5.02
N VAL A 313 -9.24 22.49 5.49
CA VAL A 313 -8.78 22.66 6.86
C VAL A 313 -8.63 24.14 7.22
N ALA A 314 -8.08 24.95 6.32
CA ALA A 314 -7.92 26.39 6.50
C ALA A 314 -9.27 27.12 6.64
N HIS A 315 -10.25 26.72 5.82
CA HIS A 315 -11.62 27.24 5.94
C HIS A 315 -12.23 26.91 7.32
N TRP A 316 -12.08 25.66 7.76
CA TRP A 316 -12.66 25.16 9.00
C TRP A 316 -11.98 25.70 10.26
N ALA A 317 -10.66 25.89 10.23
CA ALA A 317 -9.92 26.44 11.36
C ALA A 317 -10.31 27.90 11.69
N ARG A 318 -10.89 28.60 10.71
CA ARG A 318 -11.40 29.99 10.91
C ARG A 318 -12.70 30.03 11.71
N TYR A 319 -13.46 28.91 11.72
CA TYR A 319 -14.78 28.86 12.33
C TYR A 319 -14.97 27.59 13.17
N PRO A 320 -14.24 27.46 14.32
CA PRO A 320 -14.30 26.24 15.13
C PRO A 320 -15.63 26.16 15.89
N SER A 321 -16.65 25.60 15.27
CA SER A 321 -17.94 25.30 15.92
C SER A 321 -18.11 23.79 16.15
N LEU A 322 -18.90 23.42 17.17
CA LEU A 322 -19.20 22.02 17.46
C LEU A 322 -19.89 21.32 16.26
N LEU A 323 -20.74 22.06 15.52
CA LEU A 323 -21.40 21.59 14.31
C LEU A 323 -20.35 21.21 13.23
N GLN A 324 -19.28 21.96 13.16
CA GLN A 324 -18.19 21.74 12.22
C GLN A 324 -17.38 20.50 12.59
N LEU A 325 -17.11 20.26 13.87
CA LEU A 325 -16.50 19.01 14.31
C LEU A 325 -17.33 17.79 13.92
N ILE A 326 -18.65 17.88 14.04
CA ILE A 326 -19.59 16.82 13.65
C ILE A 326 -19.56 16.65 12.12
N VAL A 327 -19.69 17.72 11.35
CA VAL A 327 -19.64 17.67 9.87
C VAL A 327 -18.26 17.19 9.40
N GLY A 328 -17.16 17.66 10.01
CA GLY A 328 -15.81 17.16 9.73
C GLY A 328 -15.62 15.69 10.08
N ALA A 329 -16.25 15.19 11.13
CA ALA A 329 -16.26 13.76 11.46
C ALA A 329 -17.06 12.92 10.45
N VAL A 330 -18.14 13.48 9.89
CA VAL A 330 -19.02 12.82 8.91
C VAL A 330 -18.50 12.96 7.49
N HIS A 331 -18.07 14.14 7.11
CA HIS A 331 -17.52 14.44 5.79
C HIS A 331 -16.00 14.34 5.73
N GLY A 332 -15.37 14.14 6.87
CA GLY A 332 -13.92 14.14 7.09
C GLY A 332 -13.06 13.86 5.87
N PRO A 333 -11.75 13.93 5.95
CA PRO A 333 -10.93 13.85 4.77
C PRO A 333 -11.42 12.72 3.88
N PRO A 334 -11.57 13.00 2.60
CA PRO A 334 -12.29 12.19 1.65
C PRO A 334 -11.61 10.84 1.45
N GLY A 335 -11.76 9.99 1.99
CA GLY A 335 -11.63 8.58 2.06
C GLY A 335 -12.83 8.06 2.79
N GLY A 336 -13.88 8.84 2.81
CA GLY A 336 -15.10 8.73 3.54
C GLY A 336 -15.27 7.47 4.38
N TRP A 337 -15.91 7.56 5.47
CA TRP A 337 -16.20 6.40 6.34
C TRP A 337 -16.68 5.18 5.54
N VAL A 338 -17.49 5.40 4.50
CA VAL A 338 -18.01 4.35 3.59
C VAL A 338 -16.89 3.71 2.77
N ALA A 339 -15.99 4.52 2.19
CA ALA A 339 -14.87 4.00 1.40
C ALA A 339 -13.95 3.14 2.25
N GLY A 340 -13.52 3.64 3.40
CA GLY A 340 -12.66 2.90 4.32
C GLY A 340 -13.34 1.64 4.90
N TRP A 341 -14.66 1.67 5.08
CA TRP A 341 -15.43 0.49 5.49
C TRP A 341 -15.44 -0.57 4.38
N LEU A 342 -15.71 -0.19 3.13
CA LEU A 342 -15.70 -1.08 1.98
C LEU A 342 -14.31 -1.68 1.73
N GLN A 343 -13.27 -0.87 1.79
CA GLN A 343 -11.88 -1.33 1.62
C GLN A 343 -11.48 -2.35 2.70
N ARG A 344 -11.85 -2.13 3.95
CA ARG A 344 -11.63 -3.10 5.04
C ARG A 344 -12.41 -4.40 4.83
N ARG A 345 -13.61 -4.33 4.24
CA ARG A 345 -14.35 -5.54 3.86
C ARG A 345 -13.63 -6.32 2.75
N GLY A 346 -13.12 -5.61 1.75
CA GLY A 346 -12.27 -6.22 0.72
C GLY A 346 -11.03 -6.89 1.31
N LEU A 347 -10.32 -6.22 2.21
CA LEU A 347 -9.19 -6.79 2.93
C LEU A 347 -9.56 -8.07 3.69
N GLY A 348 -10.71 -8.06 4.40
CA GLY A 348 -11.21 -9.24 5.11
C GLY A 348 -11.50 -10.42 4.17
N ALA A 349 -12.00 -10.14 2.97
CA ALA A 349 -12.19 -11.15 1.94
C ALA A 349 -10.86 -11.72 1.45
N THR A 350 -9.88 -10.86 1.14
CA THR A 350 -8.54 -11.24 0.68
C THR A 350 -7.84 -12.18 1.68
N LEU A 351 -7.95 -11.91 2.97
CA LEU A 351 -7.35 -12.74 4.03
C LEU A 351 -7.92 -14.16 4.13
N GLN A 352 -9.12 -14.40 3.60
CA GLN A 352 -9.81 -15.70 3.66
C GLN A 352 -9.62 -16.52 2.39
N LEU A 353 -9.09 -15.94 1.32
CA LEU A 353 -8.91 -16.63 0.05
C LEU A 353 -7.68 -17.53 0.08
N LYS A 354 -7.82 -18.73 -0.49
CA LYS A 354 -6.69 -19.61 -0.79
C LYS A 354 -5.89 -19.04 -1.98
N PRO A 355 -4.62 -19.44 -2.16
CA PRO A 355 -3.79 -18.92 -3.27
C PRO A 355 -4.46 -18.99 -4.65
N ASP A 356 -5.08 -20.13 -5.00
CA ASP A 356 -5.76 -20.27 -6.30
C ASP A 356 -7.03 -19.44 -6.41
N GLU A 357 -7.78 -19.30 -5.30
CA GLU A 357 -8.95 -18.45 -5.25
C GLU A 357 -8.57 -16.97 -5.41
N MET A 358 -7.42 -16.57 -4.86
CA MET A 358 -6.90 -15.22 -4.97
C MET A 358 -6.43 -14.91 -6.41
N ARG A 359 -5.74 -15.86 -7.08
CA ARG A 359 -5.39 -15.71 -8.51
C ARG A 359 -6.62 -15.54 -9.37
N LEU A 360 -7.67 -16.34 -9.10
CA LEU A 360 -8.93 -16.24 -9.81
C LEU A 360 -9.64 -14.90 -9.53
N PHE A 361 -9.63 -14.43 -8.29
CA PHE A 361 -10.16 -13.11 -7.91
C PHE A 361 -9.47 -11.99 -8.71
N TYR A 362 -8.14 -11.97 -8.75
CA TYR A 362 -7.41 -10.96 -9.50
C TYR A 362 -7.59 -11.08 -11.02
N ARG A 363 -7.74 -12.28 -11.55
CA ARG A 363 -8.11 -12.46 -12.97
C ARG A 363 -9.41 -11.73 -13.30
N GLU A 364 -10.45 -11.90 -12.51
CA GLU A 364 -11.72 -11.24 -12.73
C GLU A 364 -11.65 -9.73 -12.45
N PHE A 365 -10.88 -9.34 -11.44
CA PHE A 365 -10.63 -7.92 -11.13
C PHE A 365 -9.96 -7.20 -12.30
N PHE A 366 -8.85 -7.71 -12.81
CA PHE A 366 -8.14 -7.09 -13.93
C PHE A 366 -8.85 -7.25 -15.29
N ALA A 367 -9.88 -8.06 -15.38
CA ALA A 367 -10.76 -8.13 -16.53
C ALA A 367 -11.92 -7.11 -16.49
N MET A 368 -12.04 -6.31 -15.43
CA MET A 368 -12.99 -5.18 -15.38
C MET A 368 -12.57 -4.07 -16.36
N SER A 369 -13.47 -3.11 -16.58
CA SER A 369 -13.10 -1.92 -17.35
C SER A 369 -12.03 -1.09 -16.64
N PRO A 370 -11.15 -0.40 -17.39
CA PRO A 370 -10.10 0.44 -16.83
C PRO A 370 -10.63 1.43 -15.77
N LEU A 371 -11.77 2.04 -16.02
CA LEU A 371 -12.40 2.97 -15.10
C LEU A 371 -12.71 2.31 -13.74
N ARG A 372 -13.22 1.07 -13.74
CA ARG A 372 -13.55 0.37 -12.50
C ARG A 372 -12.31 -0.07 -11.72
N ILE A 373 -11.27 -0.49 -12.41
CA ILE A 373 -9.99 -0.81 -11.79
C ILE A 373 -9.43 0.46 -11.12
N ARG A 374 -9.42 1.57 -11.84
CA ARG A 374 -8.99 2.87 -11.31
C ARG A 374 -9.81 3.29 -10.10
N ASP A 375 -11.14 3.29 -10.22
CA ASP A 375 -12.05 3.66 -9.14
C ASP A 375 -11.79 2.85 -7.88
N TYR A 376 -11.58 1.52 -8.00
CA TYR A 376 -11.28 0.68 -6.85
C TYR A 376 -9.91 1.02 -6.24
N LEU A 377 -8.87 1.19 -7.06
CA LEU A 377 -7.49 1.35 -6.59
C LEU A 377 -7.21 2.74 -6.04
N THR A 378 -7.90 3.78 -6.52
CA THR A 378 -7.52 5.17 -6.28
C THR A 378 -8.66 6.06 -5.79
N SER A 379 -9.93 5.65 -5.95
CA SER A 379 -11.03 6.48 -5.50
C SER A 379 -11.12 6.53 -3.98
N SER A 380 -11.46 7.68 -3.51
CA SER A 380 -11.80 7.96 -2.13
C SER A 380 -13.32 8.04 -1.92
N HIS A 381 -14.09 8.00 -3.01
CA HIS A 381 -15.53 8.06 -2.97
C HIS A 381 -16.13 6.66 -2.77
N GLY A 382 -16.86 6.49 -1.69
CA GLY A 382 -17.45 5.19 -1.33
C GLY A 382 -18.37 4.61 -2.41
N LEU A 383 -19.08 5.45 -3.18
CA LEU A 383 -19.95 5.01 -4.27
C LEU A 383 -19.15 4.40 -5.43
N ASP A 384 -18.01 4.96 -5.79
CA ASP A 384 -17.17 4.45 -6.88
C ASP A 384 -16.55 3.10 -6.50
N ILE A 385 -16.06 3.00 -5.26
CA ILE A 385 -15.56 1.74 -4.71
C ILE A 385 -16.70 0.71 -4.65
N ALA A 386 -17.87 1.08 -4.17
CA ALA A 386 -19.03 0.18 -4.10
C ALA A 386 -19.43 -0.34 -5.49
N ARG A 387 -19.51 0.55 -6.49
CA ARG A 387 -19.78 0.15 -7.89
C ARG A 387 -18.73 -0.81 -8.42
N SER A 388 -17.45 -0.56 -8.16
CA SER A 388 -16.36 -1.43 -8.60
C SER A 388 -16.44 -2.80 -7.93
N MET A 389 -16.66 -2.85 -6.61
CA MET A 389 -16.84 -4.11 -5.87
C MET A 389 -18.09 -4.89 -6.35
N VAL A 390 -19.20 -4.22 -6.60
CA VAL A 390 -20.42 -4.86 -7.15
C VAL A 390 -20.14 -5.42 -8.54
N CYS A 391 -19.44 -4.69 -9.40
CA CYS A 391 -19.05 -5.18 -10.73
C CYS A 391 -18.18 -6.43 -10.64
N ASP A 392 -17.21 -6.46 -9.73
CA ASP A 392 -16.32 -7.62 -9.53
C ASP A 392 -17.11 -8.84 -9.04
N VAL A 393 -17.92 -8.66 -8.00
CA VAL A 393 -18.80 -9.72 -7.49
C VAL A 393 -19.78 -10.20 -8.58
N ALA A 394 -20.37 -9.28 -9.35
CA ALA A 394 -21.27 -9.63 -10.46
C ALA A 394 -20.58 -10.47 -11.54
N ARG A 395 -19.30 -10.20 -11.84
CA ARG A 395 -18.49 -11.03 -12.77
C ARG A 395 -18.30 -12.43 -12.23
N LEU A 396 -17.96 -12.56 -10.95
CA LEU A 396 -17.83 -13.87 -10.29
C LEU A 396 -19.16 -14.65 -10.31
N VAL A 397 -20.28 -13.95 -10.07
CA VAL A 397 -21.63 -14.55 -10.08
C VAL A 397 -22.10 -14.89 -11.49
N ARG A 398 -21.79 -14.07 -12.50
CA ARG A 398 -22.18 -14.32 -13.89
C ARG A 398 -21.70 -15.67 -14.42
N VAL A 399 -20.52 -16.10 -13.98
CA VAL A 399 -19.97 -17.43 -14.30
C VAL A 399 -20.79 -18.58 -13.71
N ILE A 400 -21.54 -18.30 -12.62
CA ILE A 400 -22.46 -19.27 -12.02
C ILE A 400 -23.73 -19.41 -12.88
N ILE A 401 -24.19 -18.30 -13.46
CA ILE A 401 -25.44 -18.23 -14.23
C ILE A 401 -25.25 -18.65 -15.70
N LYS A 402 -24.09 -18.29 -16.29
CA LYS A 402 -23.74 -18.67 -17.67
C LYS A 402 -22.47 -19.56 -17.66
N PRO A 403 -22.65 -20.88 -17.55
CA PRO A 403 -21.53 -21.81 -17.39
C PRO A 403 -20.80 -22.13 -18.70
N ASP A 404 -21.23 -21.60 -19.85
CA ASP A 404 -20.65 -21.91 -21.14
C ASP A 404 -19.16 -21.45 -21.22
N GLY A 405 -18.29 -22.33 -21.60
CA GLY A 405 -16.83 -22.08 -21.71
C GLY A 405 -15.99 -22.38 -20.46
N TYR A 406 -16.59 -22.88 -19.37
CA TYR A 406 -15.83 -23.21 -18.15
C TYR A 406 -15.89 -24.70 -17.81
N SER A 407 -14.76 -25.27 -17.41
CA SER A 407 -14.70 -26.63 -16.89
C SER A 407 -15.54 -26.81 -15.61
N ARG A 408 -15.93 -28.05 -15.30
CA ARG A 408 -16.68 -28.35 -14.06
C ARG A 408 -15.90 -27.93 -12.81
N GLN A 409 -14.58 -28.03 -12.84
CA GLN A 409 -13.70 -27.67 -11.73
C GLN A 409 -13.63 -26.16 -11.54
N GLU A 410 -13.46 -25.39 -12.62
CA GLU A 410 -13.48 -23.92 -12.58
C GLU A 410 -14.80 -23.37 -12.08
N ARG A 411 -15.92 -23.93 -12.53
CA ARG A 411 -17.26 -23.55 -12.03
C ARG A 411 -17.40 -23.77 -10.54
N LYS A 412 -16.89 -24.90 -10.00
CA LYS A 412 -16.89 -25.18 -8.56
C LYS A 412 -16.03 -24.19 -7.80
N ALA A 413 -14.83 -23.88 -8.29
CA ALA A 413 -13.91 -22.91 -7.69
C ALA A 413 -14.52 -21.49 -7.67
N LYS A 414 -15.08 -21.02 -8.79
CA LYS A 414 -15.72 -19.70 -8.91
C LYS A 414 -16.98 -19.58 -8.01
N ARG A 415 -17.77 -20.63 -7.88
CA ARG A 415 -18.91 -20.66 -6.93
C ARG A 415 -18.44 -20.54 -5.48
N ALA A 416 -17.39 -21.28 -5.10
CA ALA A 416 -16.84 -21.21 -3.75
C ALA A 416 -16.27 -19.82 -3.47
N LEU A 417 -15.55 -19.23 -4.43
CA LEU A 417 -15.00 -17.88 -4.35
C LEU A 417 -16.11 -16.83 -4.19
N ALA A 418 -17.11 -16.83 -5.07
CA ALA A 418 -18.23 -15.89 -5.01
C ALA A 418 -18.97 -15.97 -3.67
N ARG A 419 -19.21 -17.19 -3.17
CA ARG A 419 -19.86 -17.39 -1.86
C ARG A 419 -18.99 -16.85 -0.72
N ARG A 420 -17.68 -17.12 -0.71
CA ARG A 420 -16.77 -16.62 0.34
C ARG A 420 -16.64 -15.11 0.30
N THR A 421 -16.44 -14.51 -0.87
CA THR A 421 -16.37 -13.06 -1.05
C THR A 421 -17.66 -12.40 -0.57
N PHE A 422 -18.81 -12.91 -1.00
CA PHE A 422 -20.13 -12.38 -0.59
C PHE A 422 -20.36 -12.53 0.91
N MET A 423 -20.07 -13.70 1.49
CA MET A 423 -20.23 -13.92 2.93
C MET A 423 -19.26 -13.08 3.76
N SER A 424 -18.04 -12.85 3.27
CA SER A 424 -17.08 -11.96 3.92
C SER A 424 -17.53 -10.51 3.89
N LEU A 425 -18.10 -10.05 2.76
CA LEU A 425 -18.67 -8.72 2.63
C LEU A 425 -19.87 -8.52 3.59
N LEU A 426 -20.74 -9.54 3.74
CA LEU A 426 -21.90 -9.47 4.62
C LEU A 426 -21.55 -9.57 6.10
N ARG A 427 -20.72 -10.55 6.48
CA ARG A 427 -20.45 -10.84 7.90
C ARG A 427 -19.55 -9.82 8.58
N GLY A 428 -18.88 -8.95 7.80
CA GLY A 428 -17.81 -8.14 8.33
C GLY A 428 -16.60 -8.99 8.70
N SER A 429 -15.47 -8.36 8.95
CA SER A 429 -14.30 -9.06 9.43
C SER A 429 -14.63 -9.79 10.74
N ALA A 430 -15.18 -11.01 10.63
CA ALA A 430 -15.27 -11.95 11.72
C ALA A 430 -13.89 -12.60 11.97
N THR A 431 -12.81 -11.86 11.75
CA THR A 431 -11.58 -12.09 12.49
C THR A 431 -11.89 -11.56 13.88
N PRO A 432 -12.02 -12.39 14.90
CA PRO A 432 -12.18 -11.89 16.24
C PRO A 432 -10.93 -11.05 16.51
N LEU A 433 -11.10 -9.72 16.50
CA LEU A 433 -10.12 -8.85 17.13
C LEU A 433 -9.98 -9.41 18.55
N PRO A 434 -8.77 -9.67 19.04
CA PRO A 434 -8.62 -10.14 20.39
C PRO A 434 -9.32 -9.11 21.30
N ARG A 435 -10.40 -9.54 21.95
CA ARG A 435 -10.92 -8.79 23.09
C ARG A 435 -9.78 -8.77 24.10
N ARG A 436 -9.42 -7.58 24.52
CA ARG A 436 -8.48 -7.37 25.62
C ARG A 436 -8.94 -8.12 26.86
#